data_ab28d66cdaa21157ff424426eb821d1c
#
_entry.id   ab28d66cdaa21157ff424426eb821d1c
#
_cell.length_a   1.000
_cell.length_b   1.000
_cell.length_c   1.000
_cell.angle_alpha   90.00
_cell.angle_beta   90.00
_cell.angle_gamma   90.00
#
_symmetry.space_group_name_H-M   'P 1'
#
loop_
_entity.id
_entity.type
_entity.pdbx_description
1 polymer ?
#
loop_
_entity_poly.entity_id
_entity_poly.type
_entity_poly.pdbx_seq_one_letter_code
_entity_poly.pdbx_strand_id
1 'polypeptide(L)'
;MKKIMMIAALMVATLSASAQNEVGQFTLKPMVGLNLANITNYDGKIKVGVAAGVEAEYGITETFGITGGVLYSMQGAKDKDVSDYKTTLGYINIPILANAYLFKGFAVKVGVQPGFLVSAKEKYSNGGITVDGDIKDACNKVDLSIPIGISYEYASFVFDARYNWGLTNTWKGDARDKKSHNSVFMFSVGYKFAL
;
A
#
# COMPACT_ATOMS: atom_id res chain seq x y z
N MET A 1 12.41 20.43 -11.28
CA MET A 1 13.46 19.41 -11.25
C MET A 1 14.56 19.71 -10.24
N LYS A 2 15.20 20.92 -10.20
CA LYS A 2 16.25 21.25 -9.22
C LYS A 2 15.83 21.13 -7.75
N LYS A 3 14.60 21.49 -7.37
CA LYS A 3 14.10 21.38 -5.99
C LYS A 3 13.89 19.92 -5.52
N ILE A 4 13.51 19.02 -6.42
CA ILE A 4 13.36 17.58 -6.13
C ILE A 4 14.76 16.94 -5.96
N MET A 5 15.73 17.34 -6.77
CA MET A 5 17.12 16.89 -6.62
C MET A 5 17.77 17.39 -5.32
N MET A 6 17.44 18.59 -4.86
CA MET A 6 17.94 19.11 -3.57
C MET A 6 17.35 18.34 -2.38
N ILE A 7 16.07 17.97 -2.42
CA ILE A 7 15.45 17.15 -1.39
C ILE A 7 16.08 15.75 -1.39
N ALA A 8 16.30 15.15 -2.55
CA ALA A 8 17.00 13.87 -2.67
C ALA A 8 18.45 13.95 -2.18
N ALA A 9 19.18 15.05 -2.45
CA ALA A 9 20.56 15.25 -1.98
C ALA A 9 20.63 15.49 -0.45
N LEU A 10 19.63 16.15 0.15
CA LEU A 10 19.56 16.34 1.59
C LEU A 10 19.26 15.01 2.32
N MET A 11 18.54 14.09 1.68
CA MET A 11 18.26 12.76 2.23
C MET A 11 19.48 11.82 2.21
N VAL A 12 20.47 12.05 1.36
CA VAL A 12 21.69 11.22 1.27
C VAL A 12 22.72 11.57 2.34
N ALA A 13 22.61 12.73 3.00
CA ALA A 13 23.62 13.22 3.94
C ALA A 13 23.56 12.63 5.37
N THR A 14 22.53 11.80 5.68
CA THR A 14 22.37 11.19 7.02
C THR A 14 22.57 9.68 7.01
N LEU A 15 23.68 9.22 6.43
CA LEU A 15 24.06 7.80 6.45
C LEU A 15 24.69 7.45 7.81
N SER A 16 23.86 7.24 8.82
CA SER A 16 24.27 6.57 10.04
C SER A 16 23.80 5.13 9.98
N ALA A 17 24.75 4.19 9.89
CA ALA A 17 24.48 2.76 9.86
C ALA A 17 24.07 2.27 11.27
N SER A 18 22.81 2.37 11.60
CA SER A 18 22.26 1.77 12.83
C SER A 18 21.04 0.93 12.45
N ALA A 19 21.27 -0.37 12.20
CA ALA A 19 20.22 -1.35 11.93
C ALA A 19 19.69 -1.94 13.24
N GLN A 20 19.26 -1.10 14.16
CA GLN A 20 18.57 -1.50 15.38
C GLN A 20 17.59 -0.40 15.73
N ASN A 21 16.34 -0.76 16.04
CA ASN A 21 15.38 0.24 16.53
C ASN A 21 15.90 0.76 17.88
N GLU A 22 16.42 1.98 17.90
CA GLU A 22 16.76 2.65 19.15
C GLU A 22 15.46 3.12 19.81
N VAL A 23 15.36 2.87 21.11
CA VAL A 23 14.20 3.33 21.90
C VAL A 23 14.12 4.85 21.85
N GLY A 24 12.95 5.37 21.49
CA GLY A 24 12.73 6.81 21.32
C GLY A 24 13.16 7.36 19.96
N GLN A 25 13.71 6.54 19.07
CA GLN A 25 14.12 6.99 17.74
C GLN A 25 12.90 7.16 16.82
N PHE A 26 12.91 8.25 16.09
CA PHE A 26 11.98 8.50 15.00
C PHE A 26 12.67 8.24 13.67
N THR A 27 12.04 7.46 12.79
CA THR A 27 12.58 7.18 11.47
C THR A 27 11.56 7.50 10.39
N LEU A 28 12.05 7.90 9.21
CA LEU A 28 11.24 8.19 8.03
C LEU A 28 11.62 7.23 6.89
N LYS A 29 10.62 6.64 6.24
CA LYS A 29 10.82 5.66 5.18
C LYS A 29 9.99 6.00 3.95
N PRO A 30 10.51 6.79 2.98
CA PRO A 30 9.95 6.81 1.64
C PRO A 30 10.04 5.41 1.02
N MET A 31 8.99 5.03 0.30
CA MET A 31 8.87 3.69 -0.27
C MET A 31 8.12 3.67 -1.59
N VAL A 32 8.46 2.69 -2.42
CA VAL A 32 7.74 2.35 -3.64
C VAL A 32 7.49 0.84 -3.68
N GLY A 33 6.44 0.42 -4.36
CA GLY A 33 6.09 -0.99 -4.38
C GLY A 33 5.11 -1.37 -5.49
N LEU A 34 4.83 -2.66 -5.52
CA LEU A 34 3.88 -3.28 -6.42
C LEU A 34 2.74 -3.90 -5.61
N ASN A 35 1.52 -3.72 -6.10
CA ASN A 35 0.32 -4.35 -5.59
C ASN A 35 -0.10 -5.49 -6.53
N LEU A 36 -0.37 -6.64 -5.95
CA LEU A 36 -1.11 -7.72 -6.57
C LEU A 36 -2.52 -7.67 -6.00
N ALA A 37 -3.41 -6.97 -6.68
CA ALA A 37 -4.74 -6.66 -6.19
C ALA A 37 -5.81 -7.54 -6.82
N ASN A 38 -6.80 -7.90 -6.05
CA ASN A 38 -8.04 -8.52 -6.49
C ASN A 38 -9.21 -7.98 -5.66
N ILE A 39 -10.44 -8.23 -6.13
CA ILE A 39 -11.68 -7.94 -5.41
C ILE A 39 -12.35 -9.28 -5.10
N THR A 40 -12.62 -9.55 -3.82
CA THR A 40 -13.30 -10.78 -3.39
C THR A 40 -14.73 -10.81 -3.90
N ASN A 41 -15.28 -12.01 -4.11
CA ASN A 41 -16.63 -12.24 -4.65
C ASN A 41 -16.89 -11.52 -6.00
N TYR A 42 -15.81 -11.20 -6.70
CA TYR A 42 -15.81 -10.76 -8.09
C TYR A 42 -15.01 -11.79 -8.89
N ASP A 43 -15.57 -12.32 -9.98
CA ASP A 43 -14.88 -13.29 -10.85
C ASP A 43 -13.77 -12.61 -11.65
N GLY A 44 -12.79 -12.10 -10.92
CA GLY A 44 -11.68 -11.34 -11.46
C GLY A 44 -10.33 -12.03 -11.31
N LYS A 45 -9.40 -11.66 -12.18
CA LYS A 45 -7.97 -12.01 -12.11
C LYS A 45 -7.20 -10.94 -11.36
N ILE A 46 -6.05 -11.33 -10.83
CA ILE A 46 -5.10 -10.41 -10.18
C ILE A 46 -4.72 -9.29 -11.14
N LYS A 47 -4.81 -8.08 -10.63
CA LYS A 47 -4.33 -6.86 -11.29
C LYS A 47 -3.07 -6.37 -10.61
N VAL A 48 -2.02 -6.16 -11.41
CA VAL A 48 -0.81 -5.49 -10.93
C VAL A 48 -1.06 -3.99 -10.88
N GLY A 49 -0.72 -3.38 -9.74
CA GLY A 49 -0.77 -1.95 -9.50
C GLY A 49 0.53 -1.46 -8.88
N VAL A 50 0.63 -0.16 -8.65
CA VAL A 50 1.77 0.47 -7.99
C VAL A 50 1.37 1.04 -6.65
N ALA A 51 2.32 1.11 -5.72
CA ALA A 51 2.20 1.83 -4.46
C ALA A 51 3.40 2.74 -4.29
N ALA A 52 3.19 3.93 -3.71
CA ALA A 52 4.27 4.84 -3.37
C ALA A 52 3.82 5.74 -2.21
N GLY A 53 4.76 6.08 -1.33
CA GLY A 53 4.46 6.96 -0.21
C GLY A 53 5.57 7.04 0.81
N VAL A 54 5.18 7.44 2.02
CA VAL A 54 6.11 7.62 3.14
C VAL A 54 5.50 7.03 4.39
N GLU A 55 6.30 6.28 5.14
CA GLU A 55 5.97 5.81 6.48
C GLU A 55 6.96 6.42 7.49
N ALA A 56 6.45 6.77 8.66
CA ALA A 56 7.25 7.19 9.81
C ALA A 56 7.07 6.14 10.91
N GLU A 57 8.17 5.75 11.55
CA GLU A 57 8.17 4.77 12.63
C GLU A 57 8.79 5.38 13.90
N TYR A 58 8.18 5.10 15.03
CA TYR A 58 8.66 5.42 16.35
C TYR A 58 9.00 4.14 17.11
N GLY A 59 10.23 4.01 17.57
CA GLY A 59 10.70 2.91 18.40
C GLY A 59 10.24 3.05 19.85
N ILE A 60 9.31 2.20 20.29
CA ILE A 60 8.82 2.19 21.69
C ILE A 60 9.77 1.42 22.57
N THR A 61 10.24 0.27 22.08
CA THR A 61 11.26 -0.57 22.71
C THR A 61 12.22 -1.08 21.63
N GLU A 62 13.29 -1.77 22.02
CA GLU A 62 14.22 -2.40 21.07
C GLU A 62 13.53 -3.42 20.14
N THR A 63 12.43 -4.01 20.61
CA THR A 63 11.68 -5.06 19.89
C THR A 63 10.32 -4.62 19.39
N PHE A 64 9.88 -3.38 19.69
CA PHE A 64 8.53 -2.91 19.35
C PHE A 64 8.53 -1.48 18.85
N GLY A 65 7.84 -1.25 17.75
CA GLY A 65 7.63 0.08 17.17
C GLY A 65 6.22 0.28 16.66
N ILE A 66 5.85 1.55 16.47
CA ILE A 66 4.60 1.95 15.81
C ILE A 66 4.95 2.71 14.53
N THR A 67 4.31 2.35 13.43
CA THR A 67 4.42 3.02 12.14
C THR A 67 3.11 3.71 11.78
N GLY A 68 3.21 4.94 11.33
CA GLY A 68 2.13 5.67 10.64
C GLY A 68 2.60 6.12 9.27
N GLY A 69 1.69 6.23 8.28
CA GLY A 69 2.13 6.64 6.95
C GLY A 69 1.03 7.17 6.06
N VAL A 70 1.43 7.63 4.87
CA VAL A 70 0.53 8.00 3.79
C VAL A 70 1.04 7.38 2.49
N LEU A 71 0.21 6.55 1.85
CA LEU A 71 0.55 5.81 0.65
C LEU A 71 -0.50 6.04 -0.43
N TYR A 72 -0.07 6.36 -1.65
CA TYR A 72 -0.90 6.12 -2.82
C TYR A 72 -0.83 4.64 -3.18
N SER A 73 -1.99 4.03 -3.44
CA SER A 73 -2.11 2.60 -3.74
C SER A 73 -3.07 2.38 -4.90
N MET A 74 -2.55 1.88 -6.01
CA MET A 74 -3.36 1.45 -7.15
C MET A 74 -3.79 0.00 -6.96
N GLN A 75 -5.10 -0.23 -6.95
CA GLN A 75 -5.74 -1.51 -6.70
C GLN A 75 -6.76 -1.84 -7.79
N GLY A 76 -7.58 -2.86 -7.59
CA GLY A 76 -8.68 -3.27 -8.46
C GLY A 76 -8.55 -4.71 -8.94
N ALA A 77 -9.25 -5.04 -10.02
CA ALA A 77 -9.25 -6.38 -10.63
C ALA A 77 -9.27 -6.30 -12.16
N LYS A 78 -8.87 -7.39 -12.81
CA LYS A 78 -9.14 -7.63 -14.24
C LYS A 78 -10.31 -8.58 -14.35
N ASP A 79 -11.12 -8.45 -15.40
CA ASP A 79 -12.16 -9.43 -15.67
C ASP A 79 -11.58 -10.78 -16.11
N LYS A 80 -12.33 -11.86 -15.88
CA LYS A 80 -11.88 -13.22 -16.15
C LYS A 80 -12.22 -13.64 -17.58
N ASP A 81 -13.37 -13.22 -18.06
CA ASP A 81 -13.94 -13.64 -19.34
C ASP A 81 -13.66 -12.62 -20.46
N VAL A 82 -13.56 -11.34 -20.09
CA VAL A 82 -13.24 -10.25 -21.02
C VAL A 82 -11.81 -9.80 -20.76
N SER A 83 -10.86 -10.31 -21.54
CA SER A 83 -9.40 -10.10 -21.34
C SER A 83 -9.00 -8.64 -21.26
N ASP A 84 -9.81 -7.76 -21.81
CA ASP A 84 -9.51 -6.34 -21.96
C ASP A 84 -10.33 -5.44 -21.02
N TYR A 85 -11.11 -6.03 -20.08
CA TYR A 85 -11.83 -5.26 -19.06
C TYR A 85 -11.05 -5.19 -17.76
N LYS A 86 -10.81 -3.96 -17.29
CA LYS A 86 -10.02 -3.68 -16.07
C LYS A 86 -10.72 -2.63 -15.22
N THR A 87 -10.89 -2.94 -13.94
CA THR A 87 -11.28 -1.97 -12.93
C THR A 87 -10.02 -1.48 -12.21
N THR A 88 -9.81 -0.18 -12.17
CA THR A 88 -8.67 0.46 -11.50
C THR A 88 -9.17 1.39 -10.43
N LEU A 89 -8.76 1.13 -9.18
CA LEU A 89 -9.11 1.92 -8.01
C LEU A 89 -7.83 2.52 -7.44
N GLY A 90 -7.76 3.83 -7.32
CA GLY A 90 -6.67 4.56 -6.69
C GLY A 90 -7.10 5.03 -5.30
N TYR A 91 -6.33 4.66 -4.28
CA TYR A 91 -6.56 5.05 -2.90
C TYR A 91 -5.39 5.85 -2.33
N ILE A 92 -5.72 6.78 -1.43
CA ILE A 92 -4.76 7.28 -0.43
C ILE A 92 -5.00 6.48 0.84
N ASN A 93 -4.03 5.66 1.21
CA ASN A 93 -4.07 4.81 2.40
C ASN A 93 -3.27 5.43 3.53
N ILE A 94 -3.77 5.29 4.76
CA ILE A 94 -3.13 5.74 5.98
C ILE A 94 -2.89 4.52 6.87
N PRO A 95 -1.79 3.74 6.65
CA PRO A 95 -1.47 2.63 7.52
C PRO A 95 -1.08 3.10 8.92
N ILE A 96 -1.57 2.39 9.94
CA ILE A 96 -1.17 2.50 11.33
C ILE A 96 -0.81 1.07 11.76
N LEU A 97 0.49 0.80 11.96
CA LEU A 97 1.01 -0.54 12.15
C LEU A 97 1.75 -0.65 13.48
N ALA A 98 1.57 -1.76 14.15
CA ALA A 98 2.45 -2.25 15.20
C ALA A 98 3.52 -3.15 14.56
N ASN A 99 4.79 -2.93 14.87
CA ASN A 99 5.92 -3.69 14.38
C ASN A 99 6.54 -4.45 15.55
N ALA A 100 6.67 -5.77 15.42
CA ALA A 100 7.37 -6.60 16.37
C ALA A 100 8.67 -7.12 15.72
N TYR A 101 9.82 -6.71 16.23
CA TYR A 101 11.13 -7.11 15.76
C TYR A 101 11.53 -8.42 16.44
N LEU A 102 11.59 -9.51 15.67
CA LEU A 102 11.90 -10.86 16.20
C LEU A 102 13.41 -11.11 16.26
N PHE A 103 14.15 -10.55 15.34
CA PHE A 103 15.61 -10.54 15.29
C PHE A 103 16.08 -9.35 14.44
N LYS A 104 17.40 -9.10 14.44
CA LYS A 104 17.98 -7.93 13.78
C LYS A 104 17.49 -7.76 12.34
N GLY A 105 16.84 -6.64 12.08
CA GLY A 105 16.30 -6.27 10.78
C GLY A 105 14.98 -6.93 10.39
N PHE A 106 14.53 -7.99 11.07
CA PHE A 106 13.29 -8.68 10.71
C PHE A 106 12.14 -8.31 11.66
N ALA A 107 11.05 -7.83 11.08
CA ALA A 107 9.84 -7.49 11.82
C ALA A 107 8.59 -8.15 11.23
N VAL A 108 7.66 -8.49 12.12
CA VAL A 108 6.26 -8.80 11.79
C VAL A 108 5.43 -7.56 12.04
N LYS A 109 4.47 -7.29 11.16
CA LYS A 109 3.65 -6.09 11.20
C LYS A 109 2.18 -6.45 11.14
N VAL A 110 1.39 -5.75 11.94
CA VAL A 110 -0.07 -5.85 11.91
C VAL A 110 -0.67 -4.49 12.27
N GLY A 111 -1.84 -4.18 11.73
CA GLY A 111 -2.46 -2.90 12.06
C GLY A 111 -3.81 -2.68 11.41
N VAL A 112 -4.14 -1.40 11.26
CA VAL A 112 -5.34 -0.94 10.57
C VAL A 112 -4.94 0.08 9.50
N GLN A 113 -5.68 0.10 8.39
CA GLN A 113 -5.38 0.99 7.28
C GLN A 113 -6.68 1.52 6.69
N PRO A 114 -7.14 2.70 7.12
CA PRO A 114 -8.14 3.44 6.37
C PRO A 114 -7.59 3.89 5.02
N GLY A 115 -8.41 3.80 3.99
CA GLY A 115 -8.12 4.19 2.62
C GLY A 115 -9.21 5.11 2.08
N PHE A 116 -8.82 6.14 1.35
CA PHE A 116 -9.72 7.10 0.73
C PHE A 116 -9.63 6.99 -0.79
N LEU A 117 -10.76 6.68 -1.44
CA LEU A 117 -10.83 6.52 -2.88
C LEU A 117 -10.65 7.87 -3.58
N VAL A 118 -9.59 8.02 -4.32
CA VAL A 118 -9.27 9.24 -5.09
C VAL A 118 -9.56 9.10 -6.59
N SER A 119 -9.50 7.86 -7.11
CA SER A 119 -9.77 7.57 -8.51
C SER A 119 -10.41 6.18 -8.67
N ALA A 120 -11.43 6.06 -9.51
CA ALA A 120 -12.01 4.77 -9.89
C ALA A 120 -12.34 4.79 -11.39
N LYS A 121 -11.70 3.92 -12.15
CA LYS A 121 -11.87 3.86 -13.61
C LYS A 121 -12.08 2.43 -14.06
N GLU A 122 -12.99 2.27 -14.98
CA GLU A 122 -13.13 1.06 -15.78
C GLU A 122 -12.57 1.30 -17.18
N LYS A 123 -11.87 0.32 -17.68
CA LYS A 123 -11.31 0.35 -19.03
C LYS A 123 -11.72 -0.92 -19.76
N TYR A 124 -12.37 -0.75 -20.90
CA TYR A 124 -12.71 -1.81 -21.85
C TYR A 124 -11.98 -1.56 -23.15
N SER A 125 -11.31 -2.57 -23.66
CA SER A 125 -10.57 -2.50 -24.92
C SER A 125 -11.01 -3.67 -25.81
N ASN A 126 -11.52 -3.41 -27.01
CA ASN A 126 -11.90 -4.44 -27.98
C ASN A 126 -11.59 -3.95 -29.39
N GLY A 127 -10.83 -4.76 -30.16
CA GLY A 127 -10.55 -4.49 -31.57
C GLY A 127 -9.89 -3.13 -31.85
N GLY A 128 -9.07 -2.62 -30.91
CA GLY A 128 -8.39 -1.33 -31.04
C GLY A 128 -9.21 -0.13 -30.55
N ILE A 129 -10.46 -0.32 -30.13
CA ILE A 129 -11.30 0.73 -29.52
C ILE A 129 -11.17 0.60 -28.00
N THR A 130 -10.78 1.66 -27.34
CA THR A 130 -10.72 1.74 -25.89
C THR A 130 -11.77 2.70 -25.37
N VAL A 131 -12.61 2.24 -24.43
CA VAL A 131 -13.60 3.05 -23.72
C VAL A 131 -13.19 3.11 -22.25
N ASP A 132 -13.00 4.32 -21.75
CA ASP A 132 -12.72 4.58 -20.33
C ASP A 132 -13.97 5.19 -19.68
N GLY A 133 -14.37 4.66 -18.53
CA GLY A 133 -15.48 5.17 -17.72
C GLY A 133 -15.02 5.53 -16.30
N ASP A 134 -15.47 6.68 -15.78
CA ASP A 134 -15.34 6.99 -14.35
C ASP A 134 -16.48 6.31 -13.59
N ILE A 135 -16.13 5.51 -12.59
CA ILE A 135 -17.07 4.76 -11.76
C ILE A 135 -16.99 5.14 -10.28
N LYS A 136 -16.35 6.27 -9.97
CA LYS A 136 -16.10 6.71 -8.60
C LYS A 136 -17.39 6.85 -7.78
N ASP A 137 -18.47 7.25 -8.40
CA ASP A 137 -19.77 7.42 -7.72
C ASP A 137 -20.46 6.09 -7.41
N ALA A 138 -20.12 5.03 -8.11
CA ALA A 138 -20.57 3.66 -7.84
C ALA A 138 -19.76 2.94 -6.74
N CYS A 139 -18.60 3.48 -6.36
CA CYS A 139 -17.72 2.90 -5.37
C CYS A 139 -17.88 3.58 -4.00
N ASN A 140 -17.61 2.82 -2.94
CA ASN A 140 -17.47 3.40 -1.60
C ASN A 140 -16.21 4.25 -1.53
N LYS A 141 -16.35 5.45 -0.95
CA LYS A 141 -15.26 6.43 -0.87
C LYS A 141 -14.23 6.09 0.20
N VAL A 142 -14.61 5.28 1.18
CA VAL A 142 -13.75 4.87 2.29
C VAL A 142 -13.62 3.35 2.28
N ASP A 143 -12.40 2.89 2.34
CA ASP A 143 -12.01 1.49 2.52
C ASP A 143 -11.31 1.32 3.86
N LEU A 144 -11.57 0.23 4.56
CA LEU A 144 -10.86 -0.14 5.78
C LEU A 144 -10.25 -1.52 5.56
N SER A 145 -8.97 -1.66 5.84
CA SER A 145 -8.28 -2.94 5.73
C SER A 145 -7.42 -3.24 6.97
N ILE A 146 -7.12 -4.52 7.16
CA ILE A 146 -6.16 -5.02 8.15
C ILE A 146 -4.91 -5.45 7.39
N PRO A 147 -3.84 -4.66 7.42
CA PRO A 147 -2.53 -5.06 6.93
C PRO A 147 -1.88 -6.05 7.90
N ILE A 148 -1.38 -7.16 7.34
CA ILE A 148 -0.54 -8.15 8.03
C ILE A 148 0.66 -8.39 7.14
N GLY A 149 1.87 -8.32 7.70
CA GLY A 149 3.07 -8.44 6.87
C GLY A 149 4.34 -8.73 7.63
N ILE A 150 5.39 -8.82 6.87
CA ILE A 150 6.76 -8.97 7.35
C ILE A 150 7.64 -7.94 6.65
N SER A 151 8.71 -7.54 7.30
CA SER A 151 9.74 -6.73 6.67
C SER A 151 11.13 -7.17 7.10
N TYR A 152 12.08 -6.91 6.20
CA TYR A 152 13.49 -7.12 6.47
C TYR A 152 14.29 -5.87 6.11
N GLU A 153 15.07 -5.38 7.05
CA GLU A 153 15.95 -4.23 6.90
C GLU A 153 17.39 -4.69 6.71
N TYR A 154 18.01 -4.23 5.64
CA TYR A 154 19.42 -4.42 5.34
C TYR A 154 20.04 -3.12 4.86
N ALA A 155 21.08 -2.62 5.55
CA ALA A 155 21.78 -1.38 5.20
C ALA A 155 20.81 -0.20 4.95
N SER A 156 19.82 -0.01 5.83
CA SER A 156 18.76 1.00 5.75
C SER A 156 17.74 0.79 4.62
N PHE A 157 17.92 -0.19 3.74
CA PHE A 157 16.87 -0.62 2.82
C PHE A 157 15.89 -1.54 3.56
N VAL A 158 14.61 -1.25 3.43
CA VAL A 158 13.55 -2.06 4.03
C VAL A 158 12.75 -2.71 2.92
N PHE A 159 12.79 -4.02 2.86
CA PHE A 159 11.95 -4.85 2.02
C PHE A 159 10.72 -5.25 2.83
N ASP A 160 9.54 -4.96 2.31
CA ASP A 160 8.27 -5.17 3.02
C ASP A 160 7.34 -6.00 2.13
N ALA A 161 6.75 -7.03 2.70
CA ALA A 161 5.73 -7.86 2.08
C ALA A 161 4.51 -7.89 3.01
N ARG A 162 3.38 -7.33 2.54
CA ARG A 162 2.16 -7.24 3.37
C ARG A 162 0.92 -7.62 2.59
N TYR A 163 0.01 -8.27 3.28
CA TYR A 163 -1.33 -8.54 2.80
C TYR A 163 -2.31 -7.58 3.46
N ASN A 164 -3.02 -6.81 2.66
CA ASN A 164 -4.05 -5.88 3.12
C ASN A 164 -5.42 -6.57 2.93
N TRP A 165 -6.00 -7.00 4.02
CA TRP A 165 -7.31 -7.64 4.06
C TRP A 165 -8.41 -6.59 4.18
N GLY A 166 -9.14 -6.33 3.08
CA GLY A 166 -10.25 -5.37 3.05
C GLY A 166 -11.44 -5.86 3.87
N LEU A 167 -12.00 -4.95 4.66
CA LEU A 167 -13.17 -5.21 5.50
C LEU A 167 -14.43 -4.54 4.96
N THR A 168 -14.28 -3.44 4.25
CA THR A 168 -15.39 -2.64 3.72
C THR A 168 -15.80 -3.10 2.33
N ASN A 169 -17.08 -2.95 1.99
CA ASN A 169 -17.55 -3.24 0.65
C ASN A 169 -16.98 -2.21 -0.34
N THR A 170 -16.46 -2.69 -1.46
CA THR A 170 -15.89 -1.82 -2.52
C THR A 170 -16.98 -1.05 -3.25
N TRP A 171 -18.16 -1.62 -3.41
CA TRP A 171 -19.27 -1.06 -4.17
C TRP A 171 -20.32 -0.45 -3.25
N LYS A 172 -20.98 0.65 -3.70
CA LYS A 172 -22.12 1.22 -3.00
C LYS A 172 -23.38 0.41 -3.24
N GLY A 173 -24.21 0.30 -2.19
CA GLY A 173 -25.51 -0.36 -2.25
C GLY A 173 -25.44 -1.88 -2.33
N ASP A 174 -26.62 -2.50 -2.40
CA ASP A 174 -26.80 -3.96 -2.52
C ASP A 174 -26.86 -4.41 -3.99
N ALA A 175 -26.21 -3.69 -4.89
CA ALA A 175 -26.22 -3.97 -6.33
C ALA A 175 -25.63 -5.35 -6.70
N ARG A 176 -25.02 -6.04 -5.74
CA ARG A 176 -24.51 -7.42 -5.85
C ARG A 176 -24.92 -8.23 -4.63
N ASP A 177 -25.38 -9.46 -4.85
CA ASP A 177 -25.83 -10.40 -3.80
C ASP A 177 -24.76 -10.69 -2.72
N LYS A 178 -23.50 -10.38 -2.98
CA LYS A 178 -22.39 -10.61 -2.07
C LYS A 178 -21.52 -9.36 -1.92
N LYS A 179 -21.16 -9.02 -0.69
CA LYS A 179 -20.19 -7.97 -0.38
C LYS A 179 -18.84 -8.30 -0.99
N SER A 180 -18.25 -7.34 -1.64
CA SER A 180 -16.93 -7.45 -2.32
C SER A 180 -15.92 -6.57 -1.61
N HIS A 181 -14.76 -7.13 -1.27
CA HIS A 181 -13.72 -6.44 -0.51
C HIS A 181 -12.41 -6.40 -1.31
N ASN A 182 -11.62 -5.37 -1.12
CA ASN A 182 -10.26 -5.32 -1.66
C ASN A 182 -9.38 -6.39 -0.99
N SER A 183 -8.59 -7.07 -1.78
CA SER A 183 -7.63 -8.08 -1.35
C SER A 183 -6.31 -7.79 -2.06
N VAL A 184 -5.29 -7.33 -1.31
CA VAL A 184 -4.07 -6.79 -1.93
C VAL A 184 -2.83 -7.35 -1.24
N PHE A 185 -2.00 -8.06 -2.02
CA PHE A 185 -0.62 -8.31 -1.64
C PHE A 185 0.24 -7.15 -2.12
N MET A 186 0.95 -6.50 -1.23
CA MET A 186 1.88 -5.41 -1.51
C MET A 186 3.32 -5.86 -1.22
N PHE A 187 4.19 -5.65 -2.19
CA PHE A 187 5.64 -5.81 -2.05
C PHE A 187 6.27 -4.45 -2.27
N SER A 188 7.08 -3.99 -1.35
CA SER A 188 7.70 -2.68 -1.45
C SER A 188 9.13 -2.67 -0.97
N VAL A 189 9.86 -1.68 -1.45
CA VAL A 189 11.19 -1.32 -0.98
C VAL A 189 11.17 0.15 -0.56
N GLY A 190 11.75 0.43 0.58
CA GLY A 190 11.93 1.77 1.10
C GLY A 190 13.34 1.97 1.61
N TYR A 191 13.70 3.21 1.87
CA TYR A 191 14.95 3.56 2.52
C TYR A 191 14.63 4.26 3.86
N LYS A 192 15.19 3.76 4.95
CA LYS A 192 14.93 4.22 6.32
C LYS A 192 15.97 5.28 6.71
N PHE A 193 15.49 6.46 7.05
CA PHE A 193 16.28 7.57 7.58
C PHE A 193 16.00 7.68 9.07
N ALA A 194 17.03 7.71 9.88
CA ALA A 194 16.95 8.14 11.28
C ALA A 194 16.82 9.66 11.34
N LEU A 195 15.95 10.18 12.21
CA LEU A 195 15.71 11.62 12.42
C LEU A 195 16.20 12.03 13.79
#